data_5debfb3bcc669264b3490cc00e54f9a7
#
_entry.id   5debfb3bcc669264b3490cc00e54f9a7
#
_cell.length_a   1.000
_cell.length_b   1.000
_cell.length_c   1.000
_cell.angle_alpha   90.00
_cell.angle_beta   90.00
_cell.angle_gamma   90.00
#
_symmetry.space_group_name_H-M   'P 1'
#
loop_
_entity.id
_entity.type
_entity.pdbx_description
1 polymer ?
#
loop_
_entity_poly.entity_id
_entity_poly.type
_entity_poly.pdbx_seq_one_letter_code
_entity_poly.pdbx_strand_id
1 'polypeptide(L)'
;MKLLSNVSNTELIQAITLLSTYNKKMVKAKNCAPGEELPAVSCKRKDMLNLTLQNYKDFKDLIVQGYLRASKFLLENHIFNARDLPYNTQLIPLSAILAVLGDEIGNIGNKKKLMQWFWCGVFGELYGSANETRYALDLPQVIEWIKNNGPEPKTIYDANFSPSRLHTLKTRNSAAYKGVYALLMDDETKDWLSATRIDFSTYFSESIDIHHIFPVSWCEKNNISRSEYDCIINKTPLSGRTNRIVSGDAPSKYLGRIQKHAWVEPAVFQTLRRQFSVG
;
A
#
# COMPACT_ATOMS: atom_id res chain seq x y z
N MET A 1 9.01 15.20 -0.96
CA MET A 1 8.38 13.88 -1.19
C MET A 1 7.20 13.70 -0.24
N LYS A 2 5.95 13.78 -0.74
CA LYS A 2 4.75 13.71 0.13
C LYS A 2 4.52 12.35 0.80
N LEU A 3 5.03 11.25 0.22
CA LEU A 3 4.87 9.89 0.77
C LEU A 3 5.68 9.63 2.04
N LEU A 4 6.86 10.22 2.15
CA LEU A 4 7.78 10.01 3.26
C LEU A 4 7.69 11.10 4.34
N SER A 5 6.72 12.03 4.22
CA SER A 5 6.60 13.18 5.14
C SER A 5 6.34 12.80 6.59
N ASN A 6 5.81 11.61 6.83
CA ASN A 6 5.44 11.11 8.16
C ASN A 6 6.50 10.18 8.78
N VAL A 7 7.62 9.93 8.08
CA VAL A 7 8.72 9.12 8.63
C VAL A 7 9.39 9.87 9.77
N SER A 8 9.31 9.34 10.97
CA SER A 8 9.93 9.91 12.16
C SER A 8 11.41 9.53 12.30
N ASN A 9 12.15 10.30 13.11
CA ASN A 9 13.53 9.96 13.44
C ASN A 9 13.64 8.57 14.11
N THR A 10 12.63 8.19 14.91
CA THR A 10 12.59 6.87 15.56
C THR A 10 12.47 5.75 14.53
N GLU A 11 11.59 5.88 13.54
CA GLU A 11 11.43 4.90 12.46
C GLU A 11 12.69 4.79 11.59
N LEU A 12 13.36 5.91 11.33
CA LEU A 12 14.64 5.91 10.62
C LEU A 12 15.71 5.13 11.41
N ILE A 13 15.87 5.42 12.70
CA ILE A 13 16.83 4.70 13.59
C ILE A 13 16.46 3.22 13.68
N GLN A 14 15.18 2.90 13.75
CA GLN A 14 14.69 1.53 13.79
C GLN A 14 15.05 0.75 12.52
N ALA A 15 14.89 1.36 11.34
CA ALA A 15 15.28 0.78 10.06
C ALA A 15 16.79 0.57 9.94
N ILE A 16 17.59 1.54 10.41
CA ILE A 16 19.05 1.43 10.46
C ILE A 16 19.46 0.28 11.40
N THR A 17 18.85 0.17 12.57
CA THR A 17 19.12 -0.90 13.53
C THR A 17 18.77 -2.27 12.95
N LEU A 18 17.62 -2.38 12.28
CA LEU A 18 17.19 -3.60 11.60
C LEU A 18 18.20 -4.06 10.56
N LEU A 19 18.67 -3.16 9.70
CA LEU A 19 19.67 -3.45 8.67
C LEU A 19 21.03 -3.80 9.29
N SER A 20 21.46 -3.08 10.32
CA SER A 20 22.73 -3.31 11.02
C SER A 20 22.78 -4.71 11.66
N THR A 21 21.70 -5.09 12.37
CA THR A 21 21.62 -6.43 13.01
C THR A 21 21.51 -7.55 11.98
N TYR A 22 20.79 -7.32 10.87
CA TYR A 22 20.77 -8.24 9.73
C TYR A 22 22.16 -8.43 9.12
N ASN A 23 22.88 -7.34 8.84
CA ASN A 23 24.24 -7.40 8.30
C ASN A 23 25.21 -8.16 9.24
N LYS A 24 25.12 -7.89 10.55
CA LYS A 24 25.91 -8.62 11.57
C LYS A 24 25.66 -10.13 11.49
N LYS A 25 24.40 -10.54 11.35
CA LYS A 25 24.02 -11.95 11.16
C LYS A 25 24.64 -12.52 9.88
N MET A 26 24.55 -11.80 8.76
CA MET A 26 25.03 -12.28 7.46
C MET A 26 26.55 -12.38 7.41
N VAL A 27 27.27 -11.44 8.02
CA VAL A 27 28.74 -11.49 8.15
C VAL A 27 29.17 -12.67 9.00
N LYS A 28 28.50 -12.90 10.14
CA LYS A 28 28.81 -14.04 10.99
C LYS A 28 28.51 -15.38 10.30
N ALA A 29 27.38 -15.48 9.58
CA ALA A 29 26.99 -16.69 8.87
C ALA A 29 28.00 -17.14 7.81
N LYS A 30 28.73 -16.20 7.18
CA LYS A 30 29.82 -16.51 6.21
C LYS A 30 31.06 -17.13 6.86
N ASN A 31 31.29 -16.85 8.14
CA ASN A 31 32.51 -17.22 8.87
C ASN A 31 32.23 -18.15 10.05
N CYS A 32 30.99 -18.65 10.16
CA CYS A 32 30.54 -19.44 11.31
C CYS A 32 30.94 -20.91 11.16
N ALA A 33 31.43 -21.50 12.23
CA ALA A 33 31.64 -22.95 12.30
C ALA A 33 30.29 -23.69 12.39
N PRO A 34 30.19 -24.94 11.91
CA PRO A 34 28.98 -25.73 12.07
C PRO A 34 28.51 -25.83 13.52
N GLY A 35 27.25 -25.45 13.80
CA GLY A 35 26.63 -25.46 15.13
C GLY A 35 26.80 -24.17 15.94
N GLU A 36 27.50 -23.17 15.44
CA GLU A 36 27.67 -21.88 16.14
C GLU A 36 26.39 -21.04 15.99
N GLU A 37 25.91 -20.44 17.09
CA GLU A 37 24.72 -19.63 17.12
C GLU A 37 24.92 -18.29 16.40
N LEU A 38 23.96 -17.97 15.49
CA LEU A 38 23.95 -16.70 14.76
C LEU A 38 23.24 -15.60 15.57
N PRO A 39 23.71 -14.35 15.49
CA PRO A 39 23.04 -13.25 16.16
C PRO A 39 21.63 -13.04 15.61
N ALA A 40 20.71 -12.71 16.50
CA ALA A 40 19.33 -12.40 16.12
C ALA A 40 19.26 -11.11 15.30
N VAL A 41 18.40 -11.08 14.28
CA VAL A 41 17.96 -9.85 13.64
C VAL A 41 16.95 -9.19 14.56
N SER A 42 17.10 -7.90 14.84
CA SER A 42 16.22 -7.17 15.76
C SER A 42 16.32 -5.66 15.56
N CYS A 43 15.22 -4.97 15.85
CA CYS A 43 15.16 -3.51 15.91
C CYS A 43 14.34 -3.04 17.12
N LYS A 44 14.30 -3.86 18.17
CA LYS A 44 13.65 -3.50 19.44
C LYS A 44 14.36 -2.31 20.08
N ARG A 45 13.66 -1.62 20.98
CA ARG A 45 14.19 -0.44 21.66
C ARG A 45 15.59 -0.67 22.28
N LYS A 46 15.84 -1.81 22.91
CA LYS A 46 17.15 -2.14 23.46
C LYS A 46 18.26 -2.19 22.40
N ASP A 47 17.93 -2.67 21.19
CA ASP A 47 18.89 -2.80 20.10
C ASP A 47 19.17 -1.44 19.46
N MET A 48 18.14 -0.57 19.38
CA MET A 48 18.32 0.84 18.96
C MET A 48 19.23 1.62 19.93
N LEU A 49 19.10 1.38 21.24
CA LEU A 49 19.98 2.01 22.24
C LEU A 49 21.43 1.52 22.16
N ASN A 50 21.66 0.33 21.62
CA ASN A 50 22.99 -0.24 21.39
C ASN A 50 23.57 0.11 20.01
N LEU A 51 22.86 0.88 19.20
CA LEU A 51 23.35 1.33 17.88
C LEU A 51 24.54 2.27 18.06
N THR A 52 25.70 1.86 17.55
CA THR A 52 26.89 2.70 17.62
C THR A 52 26.89 3.79 16.56
N LEU A 53 27.66 4.86 16.78
CA LEU A 53 27.85 5.92 15.77
C LEU A 53 28.42 5.33 14.46
N GLN A 54 29.30 4.32 14.55
CA GLN A 54 29.85 3.66 13.38
C GLN A 54 28.75 2.93 12.59
N ASN A 55 27.91 2.11 13.25
CA ASN A 55 26.77 1.45 12.58
C ASN A 55 25.82 2.46 11.93
N TYR A 56 25.55 3.58 12.62
CA TYR A 56 24.73 4.64 12.03
C TYR A 56 25.36 5.19 10.74
N LYS A 57 26.66 5.50 10.76
CA LYS A 57 27.36 6.02 9.58
C LYS A 57 27.40 5.01 8.43
N ASP A 58 27.57 3.71 8.73
CA ASP A 58 27.66 2.66 7.73
C ASP A 58 26.34 2.39 7.02
N PHE A 59 25.21 2.53 7.71
CA PHE A 59 23.90 2.12 7.19
C PHE A 59 22.92 3.23 6.89
N LYS A 60 23.12 4.48 7.37
CA LYS A 60 22.16 5.58 7.17
C LYS A 60 21.89 5.87 5.69
N ASP A 61 22.91 5.93 4.86
CA ASP A 61 22.77 6.28 3.46
C ASP A 61 22.11 5.13 2.67
N LEU A 62 22.39 3.90 3.02
CA LEU A 62 21.72 2.72 2.46
C LEU A 62 20.22 2.73 2.78
N ILE A 63 19.85 3.04 4.02
CA ILE A 63 18.45 3.12 4.44
C ILE A 63 17.76 4.32 3.78
N VAL A 64 18.41 5.46 3.66
CA VAL A 64 17.85 6.61 2.91
C VAL A 64 17.56 6.20 1.46
N GLN A 65 18.48 5.52 0.78
CA GLN A 65 18.22 4.98 -0.56
C GLN A 65 17.09 3.94 -0.55
N GLY A 66 17.00 3.11 0.49
CA GLY A 66 15.88 2.18 0.70
C GLY A 66 14.53 2.90 0.78
N TYR A 67 14.42 3.99 1.55
CA TYR A 67 13.21 4.81 1.60
C TYR A 67 12.89 5.48 0.25
N LEU A 68 13.89 5.93 -0.49
CA LEU A 68 13.67 6.50 -1.83
C LEU A 68 13.11 5.45 -2.80
N ARG A 69 13.66 4.23 -2.78
CA ARG A 69 13.14 3.09 -3.55
C ARG A 69 11.74 2.68 -3.08
N ALA A 70 11.48 2.71 -1.77
CA ALA A 70 10.16 2.47 -1.21
C ALA A 70 9.12 3.48 -1.71
N SER A 71 9.48 4.76 -1.75
CA SER A 71 8.62 5.81 -2.32
C SER A 71 8.27 5.52 -3.79
N LYS A 72 9.25 5.12 -4.61
CA LYS A 72 9.00 4.74 -6.01
C LYS A 72 8.10 3.51 -6.10
N PHE A 73 8.38 2.47 -5.32
CA PHE A 73 7.55 1.25 -5.25
C PHE A 73 6.10 1.57 -4.88
N LEU A 74 5.87 2.45 -3.91
CA LEU A 74 4.53 2.85 -3.49
C LEU A 74 3.79 3.63 -4.58
N LEU A 75 4.48 4.54 -5.29
CA LEU A 75 3.90 5.26 -6.43
C LEU A 75 3.46 4.31 -7.54
N GLU A 76 4.26 3.31 -7.85
CA GLU A 76 3.93 2.27 -8.84
C GLU A 76 2.77 1.36 -8.38
N ASN A 77 2.45 1.35 -7.09
CA ASN A 77 1.30 0.67 -6.51
C ASN A 77 0.14 1.63 -6.19
N HIS A 78 0.08 2.79 -6.85
CA HIS A 78 -0.98 3.81 -6.75
C HIS A 78 -1.19 4.39 -5.34
N ILE A 79 -0.17 4.35 -4.49
CA ILE A 79 -0.16 5.04 -3.20
C ILE A 79 0.56 6.37 -3.40
N PHE A 80 -0.19 7.46 -3.55
CA PHE A 80 0.34 8.76 -3.98
C PHE A 80 0.62 9.74 -2.83
N ASN A 81 0.04 9.50 -1.66
CA ASN A 81 0.16 10.39 -0.51
C ASN A 81 0.35 9.60 0.79
N ALA A 82 1.09 10.18 1.75
CA ALA A 82 1.30 9.57 3.07
C ALA A 82 -0.02 9.25 3.82
N ARG A 83 -1.08 10.06 3.62
CA ARG A 83 -2.41 9.80 4.20
C ARG A 83 -3.04 8.49 3.68
N ASP A 84 -2.69 8.08 2.47
CA ASP A 84 -3.24 6.90 1.79
C ASP A 84 -2.35 5.66 1.98
N LEU A 85 -1.19 5.82 2.62
CA LEU A 85 -0.32 4.70 2.99
C LEU A 85 -1.02 3.79 4.01
N PRO A 86 -1.18 2.48 3.73
CA PRO A 86 -1.86 1.56 4.64
C PRO A 86 -1.24 1.53 6.03
N TYR A 87 0.07 1.29 6.12
CA TYR A 87 0.84 1.25 7.35
C TYR A 87 2.15 2.03 7.21
N ASN A 88 2.33 3.12 7.97
CA ASN A 88 3.63 3.80 8.07
C ASN A 88 4.70 2.84 8.62
N THR A 89 4.31 1.99 9.55
CA THR A 89 5.19 1.01 10.19
C THR A 89 5.76 -0.02 9.21
N GLN A 90 5.07 -0.36 8.13
CA GLN A 90 5.57 -1.28 7.09
C GLN A 90 6.70 -0.66 6.25
N LEU A 91 6.85 0.67 6.27
CA LEU A 91 7.99 1.34 5.61
C LEU A 91 9.33 0.92 6.20
N ILE A 92 9.37 0.56 7.48
CA ILE A 92 10.62 0.16 8.17
C ILE A 92 11.23 -1.09 7.52
N PRO A 93 10.54 -2.24 7.50
CA PRO A 93 11.07 -3.43 6.81
C PRO A 93 11.15 -3.24 5.30
N LEU A 94 10.23 -2.53 4.65
CA LEU A 94 10.26 -2.26 3.22
C LEU A 94 11.53 -1.50 2.81
N SER A 95 11.89 -0.45 3.55
CA SER A 95 13.12 0.33 3.28
C SER A 95 14.38 -0.51 3.50
N ALA A 96 14.42 -1.34 4.54
CA ALA A 96 15.56 -2.23 4.79
C ALA A 96 15.69 -3.31 3.71
N ILE A 97 14.59 -3.93 3.28
CA ILE A 97 14.56 -4.89 2.17
C ILE A 97 15.08 -4.24 0.88
N LEU A 98 14.57 -3.06 0.54
CA LEU A 98 14.97 -2.33 -0.67
C LEU A 98 16.41 -1.79 -0.61
N ALA A 99 16.94 -1.52 0.59
CA ALA A 99 18.35 -1.21 0.79
C ALA A 99 19.24 -2.42 0.45
N VAL A 100 18.83 -3.63 0.84
CA VAL A 100 19.56 -4.89 0.56
C VAL A 100 19.41 -5.33 -0.90
N LEU A 101 18.23 -5.20 -1.48
CA LEU A 101 17.98 -5.58 -2.88
C LEU A 101 18.67 -4.64 -3.87
N GLY A 102 18.79 -3.36 -3.53
CA GLY A 102 19.40 -2.39 -4.42
C GLY A 102 18.72 -2.36 -5.79
N ASP A 103 19.50 -2.49 -6.84
CA ASP A 103 19.02 -2.45 -8.23
C ASP A 103 18.38 -3.76 -8.69
N GLU A 104 18.55 -4.86 -7.94
CA GLU A 104 17.90 -6.14 -8.23
C GLU A 104 16.37 -6.06 -8.21
N ILE A 105 15.80 -5.03 -7.56
CA ILE A 105 14.35 -4.77 -7.60
C ILE A 105 13.85 -4.37 -8.98
N GLY A 106 14.73 -3.98 -9.91
CA GLY A 106 14.39 -3.76 -11.32
C GLY A 106 13.91 -5.00 -12.05
N ASN A 107 14.23 -6.20 -11.55
CA ASN A 107 13.72 -7.45 -12.10
C ASN A 107 12.22 -7.59 -11.83
N ILE A 108 11.44 -7.90 -12.87
CA ILE A 108 9.97 -8.02 -12.80
C ILE A 108 9.53 -9.12 -11.81
N GLY A 109 10.24 -10.26 -11.76
CA GLY A 109 9.96 -11.36 -10.84
C GLY A 109 10.17 -10.93 -9.38
N ASN A 110 11.28 -10.25 -9.09
CA ASN A 110 11.59 -9.73 -7.77
C ASN A 110 10.55 -8.70 -7.30
N LYS A 111 10.14 -7.82 -8.22
CA LYS A 111 9.12 -6.81 -7.98
C LYS A 111 7.77 -7.45 -7.65
N LYS A 112 7.34 -8.49 -8.41
CA LYS A 112 6.11 -9.23 -8.13
C LYS A 112 6.13 -9.90 -6.76
N LYS A 113 7.23 -10.53 -6.38
CA LYS A 113 7.41 -11.12 -5.05
C LYS A 113 7.30 -10.06 -3.95
N LEU A 114 7.97 -8.91 -4.11
CA LEU A 114 7.89 -7.81 -3.13
C LEU A 114 6.47 -7.25 -3.03
N MET A 115 5.76 -7.09 -4.15
CA MET A 115 4.34 -6.69 -4.18
C MET A 115 3.46 -7.68 -3.42
N GLN A 116 3.63 -8.98 -3.65
CA GLN A 116 2.88 -10.02 -2.94
C GLN A 116 3.10 -9.92 -1.43
N TRP A 117 4.36 -9.84 -0.97
CA TRP A 117 4.66 -9.64 0.45
C TRP A 117 4.02 -8.38 1.01
N PHE A 118 4.12 -7.25 0.30
CA PHE A 118 3.58 -5.96 0.74
C PHE A 118 2.06 -6.03 0.92
N TRP A 119 1.34 -6.50 -0.11
CA TRP A 119 -0.12 -6.57 -0.09
C TRP A 119 -0.64 -7.65 0.87
N CYS A 120 0.04 -8.78 1.03
CA CYS A 120 -0.27 -9.74 2.08
C CYS A 120 -0.17 -9.12 3.48
N GLY A 121 0.83 -8.28 3.73
CA GLY A 121 0.95 -7.52 4.96
C GLY A 121 -0.21 -6.54 5.20
N VAL A 122 -0.65 -5.86 4.15
CA VAL A 122 -1.76 -4.90 4.20
C VAL A 122 -3.10 -5.61 4.44
N PHE A 123 -3.45 -6.58 3.59
CA PHE A 123 -4.75 -7.25 3.64
C PHE A 123 -4.87 -8.27 4.76
N GLY A 124 -3.75 -8.83 5.21
CA GLY A 124 -3.68 -9.60 6.44
C GLY A 124 -3.74 -8.76 7.72
N GLU A 125 -3.74 -7.42 7.60
CA GLU A 125 -3.75 -6.46 8.71
C GLU A 125 -2.60 -6.70 9.72
N LEU A 126 -1.40 -7.06 9.21
CA LEU A 126 -0.32 -7.63 10.00
C LEU A 126 0.65 -6.60 10.64
N TYR A 127 0.46 -5.29 10.37
CA TYR A 127 1.35 -4.21 10.83
C TYR A 127 0.65 -3.19 11.75
N GLY A 128 -0.48 -3.57 12.36
CA GLY A 128 -1.30 -2.68 13.20
C GLY A 128 -0.82 -2.47 14.63
N SER A 129 0.08 -3.32 15.16
CA SER A 129 0.57 -3.26 16.55
C SER A 129 1.98 -3.80 16.64
N ALA A 130 2.56 -3.95 17.83
CA ALA A 130 3.93 -4.44 18.16
C ALA A 130 4.68 -5.20 17.04
N ASN A 131 5.32 -4.47 16.12
CA ASN A 131 5.71 -4.99 14.82
C ASN A 131 7.21 -5.40 14.73
N GLU A 132 8.02 -5.14 15.76
CA GLU A 132 9.47 -5.35 15.71
C GLU A 132 9.86 -6.80 15.44
N THR A 133 9.07 -7.74 15.98
CA THR A 133 9.29 -9.18 15.73
C THR A 133 9.00 -9.52 14.27
N ARG A 134 7.96 -8.91 13.67
CA ARG A 134 7.64 -9.11 12.26
C ARG A 134 8.72 -8.53 11.35
N TYR A 135 9.18 -7.32 11.62
CA TYR A 135 10.28 -6.72 10.83
C TYR A 135 11.53 -7.59 10.84
N ALA A 136 11.85 -8.16 12.01
CA ALA A 136 13.01 -9.04 12.19
C ALA A 136 12.88 -10.37 11.43
N LEU A 137 11.66 -10.84 11.19
CA LEU A 137 11.37 -12.01 10.36
C LEU A 137 11.33 -11.64 8.87
N ASP A 138 10.67 -10.56 8.51
CA ASP A 138 10.44 -10.17 7.12
C ASP A 138 11.73 -9.90 6.37
N LEU A 139 12.64 -9.11 6.95
CA LEU A 139 13.87 -8.74 6.24
C LEU A 139 14.67 -9.97 5.76
N PRO A 140 15.06 -10.93 6.60
CA PRO A 140 15.82 -12.09 6.13
C PRO A 140 14.98 -13.01 5.23
N GLN A 141 13.69 -13.22 5.55
CA GLN A 141 12.84 -14.15 4.78
C GLN A 141 12.54 -13.62 3.37
N VAL A 142 12.21 -12.33 3.23
CA VAL A 142 11.94 -11.72 1.93
C VAL A 142 13.21 -11.70 1.07
N ILE A 143 14.37 -11.39 1.65
CA ILE A 143 15.65 -11.42 0.93
C ILE A 143 15.97 -12.84 0.45
N GLU A 144 15.81 -13.84 1.32
CA GLU A 144 16.06 -15.24 0.97
C GLU A 144 15.12 -15.71 -0.15
N TRP A 145 13.84 -15.38 -0.05
CA TRP A 145 12.84 -15.71 -1.05
C TRP A 145 13.09 -15.05 -2.40
N ILE A 146 13.48 -13.78 -2.42
CA ILE A 146 13.70 -13.04 -3.65
C ILE A 146 15.03 -13.43 -4.31
N LYS A 147 16.15 -13.44 -3.55
CA LYS A 147 17.49 -13.65 -4.11
C LYS A 147 17.83 -15.11 -4.36
N ASN A 148 17.43 -15.99 -3.45
CA ASN A 148 17.86 -17.39 -3.45
C ASN A 148 16.72 -18.36 -3.79
N ASN A 149 15.53 -17.87 -4.19
CA ASN A 149 14.33 -18.68 -4.39
C ASN A 149 13.99 -19.58 -3.18
N GLY A 150 14.28 -19.08 -1.98
CA GLY A 150 13.91 -19.73 -0.72
C GLY A 150 12.40 -19.80 -0.50
N PRO A 151 11.96 -20.30 0.67
CA PRO A 151 10.54 -20.40 0.99
C PRO A 151 9.88 -19.01 1.07
N GLU A 152 8.57 -18.99 0.86
CA GLU A 152 7.78 -17.76 1.03
C GLU A 152 7.89 -17.22 2.47
N PRO A 153 7.91 -15.89 2.64
CA PRO A 153 7.93 -15.27 3.97
C PRO A 153 6.69 -15.63 4.79
N LYS A 154 6.85 -15.73 6.12
CA LYS A 154 5.74 -15.98 7.05
C LYS A 154 4.58 -15.00 6.89
N THR A 155 4.85 -13.76 6.53
CA THR A 155 3.84 -12.74 6.25
C THR A 155 2.84 -13.16 5.16
N ILE A 156 3.26 -13.95 4.15
CA ILE A 156 2.36 -14.48 3.12
C ILE A 156 1.45 -15.56 3.72
N TYR A 157 1.99 -16.47 4.50
CA TYR A 157 1.21 -17.55 5.15
C TYR A 157 0.25 -17.03 6.22
N ASP A 158 0.64 -15.98 6.95
CA ASP A 158 -0.20 -15.38 7.99
C ASP A 158 -1.34 -14.52 7.40
N ALA A 159 -1.21 -14.10 6.15
CA ALA A 159 -2.21 -13.25 5.52
C ALA A 159 -3.51 -14.03 5.29
N ASN A 160 -4.60 -13.53 5.87
CA ASN A 160 -5.93 -14.08 5.68
C ASN A 160 -6.92 -12.93 5.40
N PHE A 161 -7.39 -12.86 4.16
CA PHE A 161 -8.37 -11.87 3.74
C PHE A 161 -9.67 -12.56 3.34
N SER A 162 -10.75 -12.25 4.06
CA SER A 162 -12.09 -12.70 3.69
C SER A 162 -12.79 -11.64 2.83
N PRO A 163 -13.42 -11.99 1.69
CA PRO A 163 -14.22 -11.05 0.89
C PRO A 163 -15.30 -10.32 1.70
N SER A 164 -15.86 -10.96 2.72
CA SER A 164 -16.83 -10.32 3.63
C SER A 164 -16.26 -9.10 4.36
N ARG A 165 -14.93 -9.01 4.49
CA ARG A 165 -14.25 -7.85 5.08
C ARG A 165 -14.56 -6.56 4.31
N LEU A 166 -14.79 -6.62 2.98
CA LEU A 166 -15.13 -5.47 2.15
C LEU A 166 -16.39 -4.74 2.64
N HIS A 167 -17.38 -5.44 3.16
CA HIS A 167 -18.60 -4.84 3.72
C HIS A 167 -18.36 -4.06 5.01
N THR A 168 -17.25 -4.31 5.71
CA THR A 168 -16.89 -3.66 6.96
C THR A 168 -15.88 -2.52 6.81
N LEU A 169 -15.29 -2.38 5.62
CA LEU A 169 -14.34 -1.30 5.30
C LEU A 169 -15.10 -0.01 4.99
N LYS A 170 -15.20 0.89 5.98
CA LYS A 170 -16.00 2.11 5.91
C LYS A 170 -15.18 3.39 5.79
N THR A 171 -14.02 3.43 6.43
CA THR A 171 -13.23 4.66 6.57
C THR A 171 -11.74 4.44 6.25
N ARG A 172 -11.05 5.54 5.90
CA ARG A 172 -9.59 5.56 5.65
C ARG A 172 -8.73 5.24 6.88
N ASN A 173 -9.31 5.03 8.05
CA ASN A 173 -8.55 4.64 9.24
C ASN A 173 -8.08 3.18 9.18
N SER A 174 -8.71 2.35 8.36
CA SER A 174 -8.31 0.96 8.14
C SER A 174 -7.23 0.86 7.05
N ALA A 175 -6.19 0.10 7.32
CA ALA A 175 -5.14 -0.19 6.35
C ALA A 175 -5.69 -0.98 5.14
N ALA A 176 -6.56 -1.96 5.37
CA ALA A 176 -7.22 -2.70 4.31
C ALA A 176 -8.10 -1.78 3.43
N TYR A 177 -8.79 -0.78 4.01
CA TYR A 177 -9.51 0.22 3.24
C TYR A 177 -8.59 1.01 2.30
N LYS A 178 -7.45 1.50 2.81
CA LYS A 178 -6.46 2.21 2.01
C LYS A 178 -5.86 1.32 0.93
N GLY A 179 -5.64 0.03 1.24
CA GLY A 179 -5.19 -0.95 0.26
C GLY A 179 -6.17 -1.13 -0.88
N VAL A 180 -7.46 -1.35 -0.59
CA VAL A 180 -8.51 -1.44 -1.62
C VAL A 180 -8.59 -0.14 -2.43
N TYR A 181 -8.49 1.01 -1.76
CA TYR A 181 -8.50 2.31 -2.46
C TYR A 181 -7.34 2.44 -3.46
N ALA A 182 -6.13 2.02 -3.08
CA ALA A 182 -5.00 2.02 -4.01
C ALA A 182 -5.23 1.08 -5.20
N LEU A 183 -5.79 -0.12 -4.97
CA LEU A 183 -6.13 -1.06 -6.05
C LEU A 183 -7.26 -0.54 -6.96
N LEU A 184 -8.19 0.26 -6.43
CA LEU A 184 -9.22 0.92 -7.24
C LEU A 184 -8.66 2.03 -8.15
N MET A 185 -7.42 2.48 -7.94
CA MET A 185 -6.73 3.48 -8.76
C MET A 185 -5.72 2.84 -9.71
N ASP A 186 -5.95 1.58 -10.11
CA ASP A 186 -5.06 0.91 -11.07
C ASP A 186 -5.03 1.60 -12.44
N ASP A 187 -4.17 1.11 -13.31
CA ASP A 187 -3.88 1.71 -14.61
C ASP A 187 -5.09 1.83 -15.55
N GLU A 188 -6.14 1.09 -15.33
CA GLU A 188 -7.37 1.11 -16.14
C GLU A 188 -8.42 2.09 -15.61
N THR A 189 -8.25 2.58 -14.38
CA THR A 189 -9.24 3.45 -13.74
C THR A 189 -9.22 4.86 -14.31
N LYS A 190 -10.38 5.33 -14.74
CA LYS A 190 -10.61 6.63 -15.36
C LYS A 190 -11.67 7.42 -14.62
N ASP A 191 -11.50 8.75 -14.57
CA ASP A 191 -12.59 9.63 -14.13
C ASP A 191 -13.77 9.54 -15.11
N TRP A 192 -14.97 9.44 -14.58
CA TRP A 192 -16.18 9.18 -15.40
C TRP A 192 -16.57 10.32 -16.34
N LEU A 193 -16.21 11.56 -16.03
CA LEU A 193 -16.54 12.71 -16.85
C LEU A 193 -15.50 12.98 -17.93
N SER A 194 -14.24 13.00 -17.54
CA SER A 194 -13.13 13.36 -18.44
C SER A 194 -12.57 12.15 -19.20
N ALA A 195 -12.86 10.92 -18.76
CA ALA A 195 -12.20 9.69 -19.17
C ALA A 195 -10.68 9.73 -19.03
N THR A 196 -10.16 10.70 -18.28
CA THR A 196 -8.74 10.82 -17.98
C THR A 196 -8.35 9.73 -16.99
N ARG A 197 -7.25 9.05 -17.28
CA ARG A 197 -6.66 8.05 -16.38
C ARG A 197 -6.26 8.70 -15.05
N ILE A 198 -6.52 8.00 -13.94
CA ILE A 198 -6.14 8.46 -12.61
C ILE A 198 -4.70 8.04 -12.34
N ASP A 199 -3.77 8.86 -12.75
CA ASP A 199 -2.34 8.75 -12.44
C ASP A 199 -1.93 9.72 -11.31
N PHE A 200 -0.63 9.75 -10.99
CA PHE A 200 -0.09 10.64 -9.96
C PHE A 200 -0.39 12.12 -10.24
N SER A 201 -0.30 12.57 -11.49
CA SER A 201 -0.57 13.97 -11.85
C SER A 201 -2.04 14.31 -11.68
N THR A 202 -2.92 13.47 -12.26
CA THR A 202 -4.37 13.62 -12.20
C THR A 202 -4.89 13.56 -10.76
N TYR A 203 -4.32 12.68 -9.93
CA TYR A 203 -4.68 12.57 -8.51
C TYR A 203 -4.60 13.92 -7.77
N PHE A 204 -3.55 14.70 -8.03
CA PHE A 204 -3.38 16.01 -7.37
C PHE A 204 -4.07 17.15 -8.11
N SER A 205 -4.02 17.19 -9.45
CA SER A 205 -4.59 18.29 -10.24
C SER A 205 -6.11 18.31 -10.22
N GLU A 206 -6.74 17.14 -10.25
CA GLU A 206 -8.22 16.99 -10.28
C GLU A 206 -8.82 16.74 -8.89
N SER A 207 -8.01 16.78 -7.83
CA SER A 207 -8.46 16.51 -6.46
C SER A 207 -9.23 15.19 -6.35
N ILE A 208 -8.63 14.12 -6.89
CA ILE A 208 -9.26 12.80 -6.83
C ILE A 208 -9.47 12.38 -5.38
N ASP A 209 -10.67 11.92 -5.09
CA ASP A 209 -11.04 11.36 -3.81
C ASP A 209 -12.03 10.21 -4.00
N ILE A 210 -12.29 9.45 -2.93
CA ILE A 210 -13.24 8.36 -2.96
C ILE A 210 -14.65 8.88 -2.70
N HIS A 211 -15.58 8.50 -3.56
CA HIS A 211 -16.98 8.95 -3.52
C HIS A 211 -17.94 7.77 -3.63
N HIS A 212 -19.17 7.94 -3.09
CA HIS A 212 -20.19 6.91 -3.18
C HIS A 212 -20.72 6.77 -4.61
N ILE A 213 -20.82 5.54 -5.10
CA ILE A 213 -21.48 5.18 -6.37
C ILE A 213 -22.98 5.42 -6.23
N PHE A 214 -23.61 4.87 -5.19
CA PHE A 214 -24.96 5.22 -4.78
C PHE A 214 -24.86 6.27 -3.67
N PRO A 215 -25.19 7.54 -3.94
CA PRO A 215 -25.04 8.63 -2.99
C PRO A 215 -25.81 8.41 -1.69
N VAL A 216 -25.24 8.87 -0.57
CA VAL A 216 -25.83 8.73 0.77
C VAL A 216 -27.29 9.20 0.80
N SER A 217 -27.57 10.39 0.25
CA SER A 217 -28.92 10.96 0.24
C SER A 217 -29.92 10.12 -0.55
N TRP A 218 -29.47 9.44 -1.60
CA TRP A 218 -30.32 8.51 -2.36
C TRP A 218 -30.58 7.23 -1.54
N CYS A 219 -29.54 6.67 -0.93
CA CYS A 219 -29.66 5.46 -0.10
C CYS A 219 -30.62 5.68 1.08
N GLU A 220 -30.50 6.81 1.78
CA GLU A 220 -31.37 7.15 2.90
C GLU A 220 -32.84 7.31 2.47
N LYS A 221 -33.11 7.98 1.34
CA LYS A 221 -34.45 8.10 0.75
C LYS A 221 -35.07 6.76 0.35
N ASN A 222 -34.26 5.77 0.05
CA ASN A 222 -34.70 4.42 -0.33
C ASN A 222 -34.60 3.41 0.83
N ASN A 223 -34.43 3.89 2.06
CA ASN A 223 -34.35 3.06 3.27
C ASN A 223 -33.23 2.01 3.25
N ILE A 224 -32.14 2.25 2.50
CA ILE A 224 -30.95 1.41 2.52
C ILE A 224 -30.16 1.74 3.79
N SER A 225 -29.77 0.72 4.54
CA SER A 225 -29.09 0.93 5.82
C SER A 225 -27.67 1.48 5.64
N ARG A 226 -27.21 2.29 6.62
CA ARG A 226 -25.84 2.81 6.61
C ARG A 226 -24.78 1.69 6.59
N SER A 227 -25.08 0.54 7.17
CA SER A 227 -24.19 -0.62 7.14
C SER A 227 -23.97 -1.16 5.73
N GLU A 228 -24.94 -1.01 4.83
CA GLU A 228 -24.89 -1.45 3.45
C GLU A 228 -24.23 -0.41 2.55
N TYR A 229 -24.68 0.87 2.59
CA TYR A 229 -24.18 1.86 1.64
C TYR A 229 -22.83 2.47 2.02
N ASP A 230 -22.43 2.48 3.32
CA ASP A 230 -21.18 3.11 3.75
C ASP A 230 -20.02 2.12 3.83
N CYS A 231 -19.84 1.29 2.81
CA CYS A 231 -18.70 0.38 2.69
C CYS A 231 -17.93 0.65 1.39
N ILE A 232 -16.72 0.11 1.30
CA ILE A 232 -15.81 0.34 0.17
C ILE A 232 -16.38 -0.15 -1.17
N ILE A 233 -17.28 -1.14 -1.14
CA ILE A 233 -17.93 -1.69 -2.34
C ILE A 233 -18.79 -0.64 -3.05
N ASN A 234 -19.42 0.26 -2.29
CA ASN A 234 -20.21 1.39 -2.83
C ASN A 234 -19.36 2.64 -3.07
N LYS A 235 -18.04 2.51 -3.26
CA LYS A 235 -17.14 3.66 -3.39
C LYS A 235 -16.21 3.50 -4.58
N THR A 236 -15.88 4.63 -5.22
CA THR A 236 -14.98 4.71 -6.36
C THR A 236 -14.19 6.01 -6.33
N PRO A 237 -12.94 6.04 -6.85
CA PRO A 237 -12.20 7.28 -7.01
C PRO A 237 -12.82 8.13 -8.14
N LEU A 238 -13.09 9.40 -7.86
CA LEU A 238 -13.61 10.38 -8.82
C LEU A 238 -12.98 11.76 -8.58
N SER A 239 -12.95 12.59 -9.61
CA SER A 239 -12.62 14.01 -9.46
C SER A 239 -13.72 14.76 -8.69
N GLY A 240 -13.35 15.84 -8.02
CA GLY A 240 -14.31 16.71 -7.37
C GLY A 240 -15.35 17.30 -8.33
N ARG A 241 -14.99 17.47 -9.63
CA ARG A 241 -15.90 17.91 -10.69
C ARG A 241 -16.94 16.85 -11.01
N THR A 242 -16.52 15.61 -11.24
CA THR A 242 -17.41 14.48 -11.52
C THR A 242 -18.35 14.23 -10.34
N ASN A 243 -17.85 14.25 -9.12
CA ASN A 243 -18.67 14.07 -7.92
C ASN A 243 -19.78 15.12 -7.78
N ARG A 244 -19.52 16.37 -8.16
CA ARG A 244 -20.57 17.42 -8.19
C ARG A 244 -21.70 17.12 -9.18
N ILE A 245 -21.39 16.47 -10.30
CA ILE A 245 -22.40 16.05 -11.29
C ILE A 245 -23.19 14.84 -10.80
N VAL A 246 -22.53 13.89 -10.14
CA VAL A 246 -23.17 12.75 -9.48
C VAL A 246 -24.22 13.26 -8.47
N SER A 247 -23.85 14.22 -7.62
CA SER A 247 -24.75 14.83 -6.63
C SER A 247 -25.38 13.78 -5.71
N GLY A 248 -26.68 13.88 -5.44
CA GLY A 248 -27.46 13.00 -4.56
C GLY A 248 -28.44 12.08 -5.28
N ASP A 249 -28.30 11.87 -6.59
CA ASP A 249 -29.22 11.09 -7.41
C ASP A 249 -28.76 9.66 -7.68
N ALA A 250 -29.69 8.81 -8.05
CA ALA A 250 -29.41 7.44 -8.49
C ALA A 250 -28.47 7.38 -9.71
N PRO A 251 -27.68 6.30 -9.87
CA PRO A 251 -26.86 6.08 -11.06
C PRO A 251 -27.62 6.22 -12.38
N SER A 252 -28.85 5.72 -12.44
CA SER A 252 -29.73 5.84 -13.63
C SER A 252 -29.99 7.30 -14.07
N LYS A 253 -29.95 8.26 -13.14
CA LYS A 253 -30.12 9.69 -13.43
C LYS A 253 -28.79 10.39 -13.70
N TYR A 254 -27.78 10.23 -12.83
CA TYR A 254 -26.54 10.97 -12.99
C TYR A 254 -25.70 10.48 -14.18
N LEU A 255 -25.76 9.20 -14.55
CA LEU A 255 -25.07 8.70 -15.74
C LEU A 255 -25.52 9.43 -17.01
N GLY A 256 -26.84 9.72 -17.13
CA GLY A 256 -27.37 10.53 -18.25
C GLY A 256 -26.82 11.98 -18.23
N ARG A 257 -26.62 12.58 -17.06
CA ARG A 257 -25.96 13.90 -16.95
C ARG A 257 -24.48 13.84 -17.32
N ILE A 258 -23.75 12.85 -16.81
CA ILE A 258 -22.34 12.66 -17.16
C ILE A 258 -22.20 12.49 -18.67
N GLN A 259 -23.05 11.66 -19.30
CA GLN A 259 -23.04 11.45 -20.75
C GLN A 259 -23.27 12.74 -21.56
N LYS A 260 -24.16 13.64 -21.11
CA LYS A 260 -24.38 14.94 -21.74
C LYS A 260 -23.22 15.92 -21.61
N HIS A 261 -22.44 15.81 -20.55
CA HIS A 261 -21.31 16.68 -20.25
C HIS A 261 -19.94 16.08 -20.62
N ALA A 262 -19.91 14.78 -20.90
CA ALA A 262 -18.69 14.10 -21.29
C ALA A 262 -18.31 14.50 -22.72
N TRP A 263 -17.07 14.90 -22.88
CA TRP A 263 -16.44 15.19 -24.19
C TRP A 263 -15.93 13.90 -24.86
N VAL A 264 -16.49 12.72 -24.49
CA VAL A 264 -15.93 11.40 -24.78
C VAL A 264 -16.92 10.55 -25.53
N GLU A 265 -16.40 9.78 -26.49
CA GLU A 265 -17.16 8.87 -27.33
C GLU A 265 -18.02 7.84 -26.53
N PRO A 266 -19.14 7.37 -27.11
CA PRO A 266 -20.07 6.42 -26.48
C PRO A 266 -19.44 5.12 -25.97
N ALA A 267 -18.26 4.74 -26.46
CA ALA A 267 -17.55 3.51 -26.06
C ALA A 267 -17.17 3.48 -24.57
N VAL A 268 -16.84 4.62 -23.96
CA VAL A 268 -16.49 4.69 -22.52
C VAL A 268 -17.70 4.41 -21.64
N PHE A 269 -18.88 4.79 -22.08
CA PHE A 269 -20.13 4.51 -21.36
C PHE A 269 -20.54 3.04 -21.42
N GLN A 270 -20.15 2.30 -22.45
CA GLN A 270 -20.36 0.85 -22.49
C GLN A 270 -19.55 0.13 -21.41
N THR A 271 -18.33 0.60 -21.13
CA THR A 271 -17.50 0.08 -20.05
C THR A 271 -18.13 0.34 -18.69
N LEU A 272 -18.61 1.57 -18.45
CA LEU A 272 -19.32 1.91 -17.20
C LEU A 272 -20.63 1.10 -17.05
N ARG A 273 -21.42 0.95 -18.10
CA ARG A 273 -22.63 0.11 -18.07
C ARG A 273 -22.32 -1.35 -17.73
N ARG A 274 -21.19 -1.91 -18.22
CA ARG A 274 -20.77 -3.28 -17.88
C ARG A 274 -20.38 -3.42 -16.41
N GLN A 275 -19.80 -2.40 -15.79
CA GLN A 275 -19.48 -2.39 -14.36
C GLN A 275 -20.75 -2.37 -13.47
N PHE A 276 -21.86 -1.83 -13.96
CA PHE A 276 -23.14 -1.73 -13.23
C PHE A 276 -24.18 -2.78 -13.64
N SER A 277 -23.90 -3.65 -14.62
CA SER A 277 -24.83 -4.65 -15.13
C SER A 277 -24.56 -6.07 -14.65
N VAL A 278 -23.75 -6.23 -13.60
CA VAL A 278 -23.55 -7.52 -12.92
C VAL A 278 -24.40 -7.52 -11.65
N GLY A 279 -25.64 -8.00 -11.76
CA GLY A 279 -26.54 -8.21 -10.63
C GLY A 279 -27.93 -8.53 -11.08
#